data_c95495ef3e6568d87704c86658028a46
#
_entry.id   c95495ef3e6568d87704c86658028a46
#
_cell.length_a   1.000
_cell.length_b   1.000
_cell.length_c   1.000
_cell.angle_alpha   90.00
_cell.angle_beta   90.00
_cell.angle_gamma   90.00
#
_symmetry.space_group_name_H-M   'P 1'
#
loop_
_entity.id
_entity.type
_entity.pdbx_description
1 polymer ?
#
loop_
_entity_poly.entity_id
_entity_poly.type
_entity_poly.pdbx_seq_one_letter_code
_entity_poly.pdbx_strand_id
1 'polypeptide(L)'
;MERLNIKSLFLILLLSGCQIVEVTNNEDFELIPDLSIPMNEEIVESDKITLIDIVELSEPEIKSIWEVLKDEALIREYEIDDLTLYYMNQHLQNVDLFENYLKNSYYFLYYVLEELQRNNLPVELAFLPFIESSYDPFSISSSGAVGLWQIMPRTADLLGLKENWWVEERHDPFKSTDAAIRYIDYLYKRFNEDIYLVLVAYNAGPTFTSKAIQRSPRRVVNFSYKDLPLSVQTRNYIPKFLALIELINNNEKYNIELPEIPYAKVVDKISFQEQIEILNFSDFLSIKPELLYKLNAGYTKWATDPNMTSTFYVPIESKINYETSGQEYVQSQKINWISHDVSRGESLWALAKKYRTKIDIIRQVNQLESGTLSIDQILLIPVGQASSNILIPFEAHVVSEG
;
A
#
# COMPACT_ATOMS: atom_id res chain seq x y z
N MET A 1 -12.33 53.10 -7.09
CA MET A 1 -11.41 53.00 -5.94
C MET A 1 -12.01 51.99 -4.97
N GLU A 2 -11.78 50.72 -5.24
CA GLU A 2 -12.18 49.61 -4.35
C GLU A 2 -10.94 49.06 -3.68
N ARG A 3 -10.92 49.11 -2.36
CA ARG A 3 -9.85 48.54 -1.54
C ARG A 3 -10.10 47.05 -1.37
N LEU A 4 -9.24 46.23 -1.94
CA LEU A 4 -9.16 44.83 -1.60
C LEU A 4 -8.59 44.65 -0.17
N ASN A 5 -9.37 44.07 0.69
CA ASN A 5 -9.00 43.70 2.04
C ASN A 5 -8.40 42.26 2.01
N ILE A 6 -7.08 42.17 2.07
CA ILE A 6 -6.36 40.90 2.20
C ILE A 6 -6.20 40.63 3.70
N LYS A 7 -6.99 39.73 4.25
CA LYS A 7 -6.76 39.17 5.58
C LYS A 7 -5.66 38.10 5.47
N SER A 8 -4.47 38.41 5.91
CA SER A 8 -3.39 37.47 6.07
C SER A 8 -3.58 36.66 7.35
N LEU A 9 -3.87 35.38 7.21
CA LEU A 9 -3.89 34.42 8.31
C LEU A 9 -2.45 33.92 8.48
N PHE A 10 -1.80 34.26 9.58
CA PHE A 10 -0.52 33.67 9.99
C PHE A 10 -0.79 32.48 10.88
N LEU A 11 -0.58 31.28 10.37
CA LEU A 11 -0.56 30.03 11.14
C LEU A 11 0.88 29.81 11.62
N ILE A 12 1.13 29.92 12.91
CA ILE A 12 2.42 29.55 13.51
C ILE A 12 2.24 28.13 14.04
N LEU A 13 2.83 27.16 13.33
CA LEU A 13 3.00 25.79 13.82
C LEU A 13 4.24 25.77 14.73
N LEU A 14 4.07 25.64 16.01
CA LEU A 14 5.12 25.24 16.93
C LEU A 14 5.14 23.70 17.00
N LEU A 15 6.19 23.12 16.39
CA LEU A 15 6.53 21.71 16.52
C LEU A 15 6.99 21.43 17.96
N SER A 16 6.11 21.03 18.77
CA SER A 16 6.17 20.19 19.97
C SER A 16 4.93 20.46 20.83
N GLY A 17 3.98 19.53 20.78
CA GLY A 17 2.93 19.32 21.79
C GLY A 17 2.20 20.56 22.32
N CYS A 18 1.72 21.49 21.49
CA CYS A 18 0.94 22.64 21.99
C CYS A 18 -0.32 22.87 21.17
N GLN A 19 -1.39 23.12 21.91
CA GLN A 19 -2.71 23.46 21.41
C GLN A 19 -2.69 24.60 20.39
N ILE A 20 -3.54 24.50 19.39
CA ILE A 20 -3.84 25.57 18.43
C ILE A 20 -4.49 26.72 19.20
N VAL A 21 -3.78 27.86 19.27
CA VAL A 21 -4.38 29.11 19.76
C VAL A 21 -4.74 29.95 18.54
N GLU A 22 -6.03 30.10 18.29
CA GLU A 22 -6.55 31.09 17.34
C GLU A 22 -6.36 32.49 17.93
N VAL A 23 -5.51 33.29 17.32
CA VAL A 23 -5.42 34.73 17.61
C VAL A 23 -6.26 35.48 16.60
N THR A 24 -7.44 35.91 16.99
CA THR A 24 -8.25 36.88 16.22
C THR A 24 -7.76 38.28 16.51
N ASN A 25 -7.24 38.97 15.51
CA ASN A 25 -6.98 40.42 15.60
C ASN A 25 -8.31 41.18 15.54
N ASN A 26 -8.76 41.67 16.67
CA ASN A 26 -9.73 42.77 16.70
C ASN A 26 -8.95 44.10 16.78
N GLU A 27 -9.09 44.90 15.76
CA GLU A 27 -8.74 46.33 15.80
C GLU A 27 -9.72 47.03 16.72
N ASP A 28 -9.21 47.51 17.86
CA ASP A 28 -9.71 48.68 18.61
C ASP A 28 -8.78 48.86 19.80
N PHE A 29 -7.64 49.57 19.55
CA PHE A 29 -6.82 50.13 20.62
C PHE A 29 -7.16 51.63 20.73
N GLU A 30 -8.03 51.98 21.67
CA GLU A 30 -8.10 53.32 22.19
C GLU A 30 -6.88 53.60 23.05
N LEU A 31 -6.23 54.75 22.77
CA LEU A 31 -5.12 55.28 23.54
C LEU A 31 -5.59 55.62 24.96
N ILE A 32 -5.04 54.94 25.94
CA ILE A 32 -5.22 55.30 27.37
C ILE A 32 -4.09 56.29 27.73
N PRO A 33 -4.40 57.41 28.39
CA PRO A 33 -3.41 58.41 28.74
C PRO A 33 -2.53 58.02 29.90
N ASP A 34 -1.29 58.46 29.82
CA ASP A 34 -0.17 58.37 30.75
C ASP A 34 -0.60 58.53 32.23
N LEU A 35 -0.48 57.46 33.02
CA LEU A 35 -0.60 57.48 34.47
C LEU A 35 0.75 57.09 35.06
N SER A 36 1.55 58.09 35.36
CA SER A 36 2.73 58.01 36.21
C SER A 36 2.35 57.53 37.59
N ILE A 37 2.69 56.32 37.94
CA ILE A 37 2.60 55.76 39.30
C ILE A 37 3.96 55.91 39.98
N PRO A 38 4.03 56.45 41.21
CA PRO A 38 5.30 56.54 41.95
C PRO A 38 5.77 55.19 42.43
N MET A 39 7.06 54.96 42.24
CA MET A 39 7.75 53.77 42.77
C MET A 39 7.76 53.80 44.31
N ASN A 40 7.01 52.92 44.92
CA ASN A 40 7.28 52.44 46.26
C ASN A 40 7.95 51.08 46.18
N GLU A 41 9.20 50.99 46.60
CA GLU A 41 9.92 49.76 46.83
C GLU A 41 9.28 49.01 48.02
N GLU A 42 8.41 48.08 47.76
CA GLU A 42 8.19 46.97 48.69
C GLU A 42 8.71 45.68 47.97
N ILE A 43 9.77 45.16 48.58
CA ILE A 43 10.34 43.86 48.24
C ILE A 43 9.31 42.81 48.60
N VAL A 44 8.51 42.38 47.65
CA VAL A 44 7.70 41.17 47.78
C VAL A 44 8.65 40.01 47.47
N GLU A 45 8.92 39.18 48.47
CA GLU A 45 9.59 37.89 48.34
C GLU A 45 9.00 37.15 47.15
N SER A 46 9.85 36.86 46.17
CA SER A 46 9.48 36.04 45.01
C SER A 46 9.06 34.67 45.50
N ASP A 47 7.77 34.44 45.60
CA ASP A 47 7.26 33.07 45.63
C ASP A 47 7.90 32.34 44.45
N LYS A 48 8.74 31.35 44.79
CA LYS A 48 9.24 30.36 43.84
C LYS A 48 8.00 29.82 43.12
N ILE A 49 7.82 30.28 41.91
CA ILE A 49 7.02 29.53 40.95
C ILE A 49 7.81 28.23 40.74
N THR A 50 7.47 27.27 41.56
CA THR A 50 7.86 25.89 41.34
C THR A 50 7.31 25.56 39.97
N LEU A 51 8.18 25.25 39.02
CA LEU A 51 7.87 24.59 37.78
C LEU A 51 7.33 23.19 38.15
N ILE A 52 6.10 23.20 38.68
CA ILE A 52 5.38 21.99 39.02
C ILE A 52 4.49 21.73 37.81
N ASP A 53 4.70 20.55 37.26
CA ASP A 53 3.85 19.89 36.30
C ASP A 53 3.83 20.50 34.88
N ILE A 54 4.99 20.44 34.21
CA ILE A 54 4.94 19.94 32.86
C ILE A 54 4.45 18.50 33.03
N VAL A 55 3.15 18.31 33.00
CA VAL A 55 2.57 17.00 32.68
C VAL A 55 3.24 16.66 31.35
N GLU A 56 4.20 15.75 31.37
CA GLU A 56 4.61 15.01 30.19
C GLU A 56 3.29 14.44 29.67
N LEU A 57 2.68 15.13 28.71
CA LEU A 57 1.64 14.55 27.88
C LEU A 57 2.40 13.43 27.15
N SER A 58 2.40 12.25 27.76
CA SER A 58 2.85 11.04 27.07
C SER A 58 2.12 11.05 25.75
N GLU A 59 2.87 11.05 24.66
CA GLU A 59 2.29 10.83 23.33
C GLU A 59 1.35 9.63 23.45
N PRO A 60 0.12 9.70 22.90
CA PRO A 60 -0.79 8.58 23.01
C PRO A 60 -0.07 7.34 22.50
N GLU A 61 0.03 6.35 23.35
CA GLU A 61 0.70 5.09 23.02
C GLU A 61 0.01 4.48 21.80
N ILE A 62 0.67 4.49 20.66
CA ILE A 62 0.12 3.95 19.42
C ILE A 62 0.07 2.44 19.59
N LYS A 63 -1.15 1.88 19.63
CA LYS A 63 -1.35 0.43 19.72
C LYS A 63 -0.60 -0.30 18.60
N SER A 64 -0.13 -1.50 18.89
CA SER A 64 0.33 -2.42 17.88
C SER A 64 -0.84 -2.90 17.01
N ILE A 65 -0.64 -3.03 15.71
CA ILE A 65 -1.67 -3.55 14.79
C ILE A 65 -2.07 -4.99 15.17
N TRP A 66 -1.15 -5.76 15.74
CA TRP A 66 -1.40 -7.12 16.20
C TRP A 66 -2.35 -7.18 17.39
N GLU A 67 -2.28 -6.19 18.29
CA GLU A 67 -3.23 -6.05 19.41
C GLU A 67 -4.64 -5.77 18.88
N VAL A 68 -4.78 -4.87 17.90
CA VAL A 68 -6.08 -4.57 17.30
C VAL A 68 -6.67 -5.78 16.58
N LEU A 69 -5.86 -6.50 15.79
CA LEU A 69 -6.27 -7.75 15.14
C LEU A 69 -6.75 -8.79 16.15
N LYS A 70 -6.07 -8.90 17.29
CA LYS A 70 -6.42 -9.85 18.36
C LYS A 70 -7.68 -9.44 19.11
N ASP A 71 -7.82 -8.14 19.43
CA ASP A 71 -8.95 -7.61 20.21
C ASP A 71 -10.27 -7.67 19.42
N GLU A 72 -10.24 -7.39 18.11
CA GLU A 72 -11.41 -7.30 17.25
C GLU A 72 -11.75 -8.62 16.51
N ALA A 73 -10.92 -9.66 16.66
CA ALA A 73 -11.13 -10.96 16.01
C ALA A 73 -12.49 -11.58 16.37
N LEU A 74 -13.20 -12.06 15.36
CA LEU A 74 -14.45 -12.83 15.52
C LEU A 74 -14.19 -14.32 15.79
N ILE A 75 -13.12 -14.88 15.22
CA ILE A 75 -12.73 -16.28 15.43
C ILE A 75 -11.96 -16.39 16.75
N ARG A 76 -12.66 -16.63 17.83
CA ARG A 76 -12.08 -16.76 19.19
C ARG A 76 -11.90 -18.22 19.63
N GLU A 77 -12.71 -19.12 19.09
CA GLU A 77 -12.67 -20.56 19.38
C GLU A 77 -12.55 -21.34 18.08
N TYR A 78 -11.52 -22.16 18.00
CA TYR A 78 -11.25 -23.03 16.84
C TYR A 78 -10.50 -24.27 17.28
N GLU A 79 -10.67 -25.34 16.51
CA GLU A 79 -9.99 -26.60 16.74
C GLU A 79 -8.64 -26.61 16.02
N ILE A 80 -7.57 -26.94 16.76
CA ILE A 80 -6.27 -27.22 16.16
C ILE A 80 -6.24 -28.69 15.82
N ASP A 81 -6.70 -29.04 14.61
CA ASP A 81 -6.65 -30.41 14.10
C ASP A 81 -5.25 -30.73 13.53
N ASP A 82 -5.06 -31.99 13.10
CA ASP A 82 -3.77 -32.49 12.60
C ASP A 82 -3.25 -31.68 11.40
N LEU A 83 -4.15 -31.17 10.54
CA LEU A 83 -3.76 -30.33 9.40
C LEU A 83 -3.34 -28.92 9.85
N THR A 84 -4.05 -28.33 10.77
CA THR A 84 -3.69 -27.04 11.37
C THR A 84 -2.32 -27.15 12.05
N LEU A 85 -2.13 -28.21 12.86
CA LEU A 85 -0.85 -28.47 13.52
C LEU A 85 0.29 -28.70 12.50
N TYR A 86 0.01 -29.39 11.40
CA TYR A 86 0.99 -29.57 10.32
C TYR A 86 1.47 -28.23 9.74
N TYR A 87 0.54 -27.31 9.42
CA TYR A 87 0.92 -25.98 8.88
C TYR A 87 1.61 -25.10 9.92
N MET A 88 1.20 -25.14 11.18
CA MET A 88 1.92 -24.49 12.28
C MET A 88 3.38 -24.99 12.34
N ASN A 89 3.58 -26.30 12.30
CA ASN A 89 4.92 -26.88 12.35
C ASN A 89 5.79 -26.50 11.15
N GLN A 90 5.22 -26.30 9.96
CA GLN A 90 5.97 -25.80 8.81
C GLN A 90 6.56 -24.41 9.08
N HIS A 91 5.79 -23.49 9.67
CA HIS A 91 6.29 -22.18 10.06
C HIS A 91 7.31 -22.27 11.21
N LEU A 92 7.06 -23.11 12.19
CA LEU A 92 7.93 -23.30 13.36
C LEU A 92 9.27 -23.98 13.04
N GLN A 93 9.36 -24.71 11.92
CA GLN A 93 10.65 -25.25 11.44
C GLN A 93 11.62 -24.17 10.98
N ASN A 94 11.14 -22.98 10.59
CA ASN A 94 11.95 -21.84 10.22
C ASN A 94 11.27 -20.55 10.67
N VAL A 95 11.39 -20.26 11.98
CA VAL A 95 10.76 -19.10 12.60
C VAL A 95 11.26 -17.80 11.98
N ASP A 96 12.56 -17.66 11.70
CA ASP A 96 13.15 -16.47 11.10
C ASP A 96 12.51 -16.15 9.72
N LEU A 97 12.24 -17.19 8.93
CA LEU A 97 11.56 -17.03 7.63
C LEU A 97 10.12 -16.58 7.83
N PHE A 98 9.41 -17.14 8.80
CA PHE A 98 8.04 -16.75 9.11
C PHE A 98 7.97 -15.30 9.61
N GLU A 99 8.86 -14.88 10.50
CA GLU A 99 8.95 -13.49 10.96
C GLU A 99 9.26 -12.52 9.82
N ASN A 100 10.10 -12.94 8.85
CA ASN A 100 10.35 -12.13 7.67
C ASN A 100 9.11 -11.99 6.77
N TYR A 101 8.27 -13.01 6.66
CA TYR A 101 6.98 -12.90 5.98
C TYR A 101 6.06 -11.89 6.68
N LEU A 102 6.03 -11.90 8.02
CA LEU A 102 5.25 -10.93 8.77
C LEU A 102 5.75 -9.48 8.54
N LYS A 103 7.07 -9.28 8.43
CA LYS A 103 7.67 -7.95 8.11
C LYS A 103 7.27 -7.42 6.74
N ASN A 104 6.95 -8.29 5.76
CA ASN A 104 6.50 -7.85 4.44
C ASN A 104 5.22 -7.01 4.51
N SER A 105 4.37 -7.23 5.50
CA SER A 105 3.09 -6.55 5.64
C SER A 105 3.19 -5.11 6.18
N TYR A 106 4.36 -4.65 6.65
CA TYR A 106 4.55 -3.39 7.36
C TYR A 106 3.84 -2.19 6.72
N TYR A 107 3.97 -2.02 5.41
CA TYR A 107 3.39 -0.88 4.70
C TYR A 107 1.94 -1.08 4.27
N PHE A 108 1.42 -2.30 4.35
CA PHE A 108 0.14 -2.67 3.75
C PHE A 108 -0.93 -3.05 4.78
N LEU A 109 -0.52 -3.65 5.90
CA LEU A 109 -1.44 -4.29 6.85
C LEU A 109 -2.43 -3.29 7.46
N TYR A 110 -1.96 -2.07 7.79
CA TYR A 110 -2.86 -1.02 8.29
C TYR A 110 -3.95 -0.68 7.27
N TYR A 111 -3.59 -0.51 6.00
CA TYR A 111 -4.55 -0.19 4.94
C TYR A 111 -5.56 -1.31 4.74
N VAL A 112 -5.10 -2.56 4.72
CA VAL A 112 -5.97 -3.74 4.61
C VAL A 112 -6.96 -3.80 5.77
N LEU A 113 -6.46 -3.60 7.01
CA LEU A 113 -7.29 -3.62 8.21
C LEU A 113 -8.31 -2.49 8.23
N GLU A 114 -7.89 -1.26 7.89
CA GLU A 114 -8.77 -0.10 7.79
C GLU A 114 -9.90 -0.33 6.78
N GLU A 115 -9.60 -0.92 5.60
CA GLU A 115 -10.62 -1.21 4.60
C GLU A 115 -11.56 -2.35 5.03
N LEU A 116 -11.08 -3.37 5.74
CA LEU A 116 -11.95 -4.40 6.34
C LEU A 116 -12.92 -3.77 7.34
N GLN A 117 -12.41 -2.96 8.27
CA GLN A 117 -13.22 -2.27 9.29
C GLN A 117 -14.26 -1.33 8.66
N ARG A 118 -13.88 -0.53 7.65
CA ARG A 118 -14.81 0.37 6.92
C ARG A 118 -15.98 -0.37 6.27
N ASN A 119 -15.75 -1.61 5.85
CA ASN A 119 -16.76 -2.44 5.22
C ASN A 119 -17.45 -3.39 6.21
N ASN A 120 -17.20 -3.28 7.52
CA ASN A 120 -17.70 -4.15 8.57
C ASN A 120 -17.43 -5.64 8.30
N LEU A 121 -16.24 -5.94 7.78
CA LEU A 121 -15.77 -7.30 7.51
C LEU A 121 -14.89 -7.80 8.66
N PRO A 122 -14.85 -9.13 8.90
CA PRO A 122 -13.97 -9.71 9.90
C PRO A 122 -12.50 -9.33 9.69
N VAL A 123 -11.86 -8.81 10.74
CA VAL A 123 -10.48 -8.32 10.68
C VAL A 123 -9.46 -9.41 10.39
N GLU A 124 -9.77 -10.65 10.75
CA GLU A 124 -8.93 -11.82 10.46
C GLU A 124 -8.71 -12.04 8.95
N LEU A 125 -9.58 -11.52 8.10
CA LEU A 125 -9.40 -11.60 6.64
C LEU A 125 -8.15 -10.84 6.17
N ALA A 126 -7.55 -10.00 7.03
CA ALA A 126 -6.22 -9.43 6.82
C ALA A 126 -5.10 -10.50 6.77
N PHE A 127 -5.38 -11.73 7.22
CA PHE A 127 -4.43 -12.85 7.10
C PHE A 127 -4.45 -13.52 5.70
N LEU A 128 -5.43 -13.23 4.85
CA LEU A 128 -5.48 -13.81 3.49
C LEU A 128 -4.21 -13.51 2.67
N PRO A 129 -3.70 -12.27 2.57
CA PRO A 129 -2.49 -12.00 1.82
C PRO A 129 -1.25 -12.74 2.34
N PHE A 130 -1.20 -13.13 3.63
CA PHE A 130 -0.10 -13.99 4.11
C PHE A 130 -0.15 -15.37 3.49
N ILE A 131 -1.35 -15.97 3.34
CA ILE A 131 -1.53 -17.29 2.74
C ILE A 131 -1.29 -17.24 1.23
N GLU A 132 -1.76 -16.18 0.58
CA GLU A 132 -1.73 -16.03 -0.87
C GLU A 132 -0.34 -15.70 -1.40
N SER A 133 0.37 -14.77 -0.74
CA SER A 133 1.62 -14.22 -1.26
C SER A 133 2.68 -13.87 -0.22
N SER A 134 2.45 -14.13 1.07
CA SER A 134 3.27 -13.60 2.18
C SER A 134 3.40 -12.07 2.13
N TYR A 135 2.34 -11.37 1.71
CA TYR A 135 2.32 -9.92 1.49
C TYR A 135 3.35 -9.43 0.45
N ASP A 136 3.66 -10.26 -0.54
CA ASP A 136 4.53 -9.86 -1.65
C ASP A 136 3.69 -9.40 -2.85
N PRO A 137 3.75 -8.08 -3.22
CA PRO A 137 2.99 -7.56 -4.36
C PRO A 137 3.50 -8.06 -5.71
N PHE A 138 4.72 -8.63 -5.77
CA PHE A 138 5.30 -9.14 -7.01
C PHE A 138 5.00 -10.61 -7.26
N SER A 139 4.34 -11.29 -6.33
CA SER A 139 4.04 -12.71 -6.43
C SER A 139 3.16 -13.04 -7.64
N ILE A 140 3.55 -14.09 -8.37
CA ILE A 140 2.79 -14.67 -9.49
C ILE A 140 2.72 -16.18 -9.29
N SER A 141 1.51 -16.74 -9.34
CA SER A 141 1.33 -18.20 -9.27
C SER A 141 1.52 -18.86 -10.64
N SER A 142 1.73 -20.17 -10.66
CA SER A 142 1.79 -20.98 -11.89
C SER A 142 0.48 -20.93 -12.69
N SER A 143 -0.65 -20.67 -12.04
CA SER A 143 -1.96 -20.52 -12.66
C SER A 143 -2.27 -19.09 -13.12
N GLY A 144 -1.37 -18.13 -12.91
CA GLY A 144 -1.50 -16.74 -13.34
C GLY A 144 -2.27 -15.85 -12.36
N ALA A 145 -2.41 -16.25 -11.10
CA ALA A 145 -2.85 -15.36 -10.03
C ALA A 145 -1.73 -14.39 -9.65
N VAL A 146 -2.05 -13.14 -9.29
CA VAL A 146 -1.07 -12.05 -9.19
C VAL A 146 -1.28 -11.21 -7.95
N GLY A 147 -0.16 -10.76 -7.34
CA GLY A 147 -0.09 -9.74 -6.31
C GLY A 147 -0.42 -10.24 -4.91
N LEU A 148 -0.60 -9.28 -3.98
CA LEU A 148 -0.89 -9.58 -2.57
C LEU A 148 -2.03 -10.57 -2.39
N TRP A 149 -3.09 -10.38 -3.16
CA TRP A 149 -4.37 -11.08 -3.05
C TRP A 149 -4.51 -12.25 -4.01
N GLN A 150 -3.48 -12.56 -4.83
CA GLN A 150 -3.47 -13.61 -5.85
C GLN A 150 -4.75 -13.60 -6.72
N ILE A 151 -5.03 -12.41 -7.28
CA ILE A 151 -6.23 -12.23 -8.11
C ILE A 151 -6.02 -12.83 -9.49
N MET A 152 -6.93 -13.72 -9.90
CA MET A 152 -6.94 -14.32 -11.23
C MET A 152 -7.36 -13.30 -12.31
N PRO A 153 -6.87 -13.40 -13.56
CA PRO A 153 -7.18 -12.44 -14.63
C PRO A 153 -8.69 -12.19 -14.81
N ARG A 154 -9.48 -13.24 -14.89
CA ARG A 154 -10.94 -13.13 -15.02
C ARG A 154 -11.60 -12.42 -13.84
N THR A 155 -11.07 -12.62 -12.64
CA THR A 155 -11.58 -11.94 -11.43
C THR A 155 -11.19 -10.47 -11.47
N ALA A 156 -9.99 -10.14 -11.93
CA ALA A 156 -9.52 -8.77 -12.11
C ALA A 156 -10.44 -7.98 -13.07
N ASP A 157 -10.80 -8.57 -14.22
CA ASP A 157 -11.74 -7.97 -15.17
C ASP A 157 -13.09 -7.66 -14.51
N LEU A 158 -13.63 -8.61 -13.74
CA LEU A 158 -14.91 -8.43 -13.02
C LEU A 158 -14.84 -7.35 -11.94
N LEU A 159 -13.68 -7.17 -11.32
CA LEU A 159 -13.44 -6.18 -10.26
C LEU A 159 -13.00 -4.83 -10.81
N GLY A 160 -12.78 -4.71 -12.13
CA GLY A 160 -12.40 -3.47 -12.80
C GLY A 160 -10.94 -3.06 -12.60
N LEU A 161 -10.06 -4.01 -12.26
CA LEU A 161 -8.62 -3.79 -12.24
C LEU A 161 -8.09 -3.68 -13.67
N LYS A 162 -7.26 -2.68 -13.91
CA LYS A 162 -6.74 -2.37 -15.25
C LYS A 162 -5.44 -3.09 -15.51
N GLU A 163 -5.29 -3.53 -16.76
CA GLU A 163 -4.05 -4.03 -17.32
C GLU A 163 -3.81 -3.34 -18.67
N ASN A 164 -2.64 -2.74 -18.84
CA ASN A 164 -2.17 -2.23 -20.10
C ASN A 164 -0.64 -2.30 -20.15
N TRP A 165 -0.02 -1.72 -21.20
CA TRP A 165 1.45 -1.76 -21.33
C TRP A 165 2.18 -1.11 -20.14
N TRP A 166 1.61 -0.07 -19.49
CA TRP A 166 2.21 0.71 -18.41
C TRP A 166 1.90 0.18 -17.02
N VAL A 167 0.74 -0.41 -16.83
CA VAL A 167 0.23 -0.81 -15.53
C VAL A 167 -0.39 -2.20 -15.55
N GLU A 168 -0.23 -2.91 -14.44
CA GLU A 168 -0.92 -4.13 -14.09
C GLU A 168 -1.43 -3.99 -12.65
N GLU A 169 -2.70 -3.58 -12.49
CA GLU A 169 -3.25 -3.19 -11.19
C GLU A 169 -3.46 -4.35 -10.20
N ARG A 170 -3.32 -5.62 -10.64
CA ARG A 170 -3.29 -6.75 -9.71
C ARG A 170 -2.04 -6.75 -8.84
N HIS A 171 -0.92 -6.21 -9.34
CA HIS A 171 0.29 -6.01 -8.56
C HIS A 171 0.21 -4.80 -7.62
N ASP A 172 -0.64 -3.80 -7.92
CA ASP A 172 -0.79 -2.61 -7.08
C ASP A 172 -1.37 -2.99 -5.72
N PRO A 173 -0.63 -2.84 -4.60
CA PRO A 173 -1.06 -3.33 -3.30
C PRO A 173 -2.37 -2.70 -2.81
N PHE A 174 -2.59 -1.44 -3.14
CA PHE A 174 -3.74 -0.66 -2.65
C PHE A 174 -4.97 -0.86 -3.53
N LYS A 175 -4.82 -0.76 -4.86
CA LYS A 175 -5.93 -1.01 -5.79
C LYS A 175 -6.42 -2.45 -5.76
N SER A 176 -5.48 -3.39 -5.66
CA SER A 176 -5.86 -4.81 -5.51
C SER A 176 -6.53 -5.08 -4.16
N THR A 177 -6.15 -4.37 -3.09
CA THR A 177 -6.84 -4.41 -1.81
C THR A 177 -8.27 -3.90 -1.92
N ASP A 178 -8.50 -2.72 -2.51
CA ASP A 178 -9.84 -2.19 -2.75
C ASP A 178 -10.72 -3.18 -3.54
N ALA A 179 -10.14 -3.82 -4.53
CA ALA A 179 -10.84 -4.82 -5.35
C ALA A 179 -11.14 -6.09 -4.55
N ALA A 180 -10.16 -6.60 -3.78
CA ALA A 180 -10.32 -7.79 -2.95
C ALA A 180 -11.36 -7.57 -1.84
N ILE A 181 -11.37 -6.40 -1.19
CA ILE A 181 -12.36 -6.07 -0.16
C ILE A 181 -13.77 -6.07 -0.73
N ARG A 182 -13.99 -5.46 -1.92
CA ARG A 182 -15.30 -5.54 -2.60
C ARG A 182 -15.69 -6.97 -2.93
N TYR A 183 -14.74 -7.81 -3.33
CA TYR A 183 -15.01 -9.22 -3.62
C TYR A 183 -15.32 -10.01 -2.34
N ILE A 184 -14.59 -9.79 -1.27
CA ILE A 184 -14.81 -10.40 0.04
C ILE A 184 -16.18 -9.98 0.60
N ASP A 185 -16.56 -8.71 0.52
CA ASP A 185 -17.87 -8.22 0.94
C ASP A 185 -19.01 -8.93 0.17
N TYR A 186 -18.83 -9.08 -1.16
CA TYR A 186 -19.77 -9.87 -1.97
C TYR A 186 -19.87 -11.33 -1.49
N LEU A 187 -18.74 -11.99 -1.19
CA LEU A 187 -18.72 -13.36 -0.69
C LEU A 187 -19.34 -13.47 0.71
N TYR A 188 -19.03 -12.54 1.60
CA TYR A 188 -19.51 -12.49 2.97
C TYR A 188 -21.04 -12.40 3.00
N LYS A 189 -21.62 -11.47 2.25
CA LYS A 189 -23.08 -11.35 2.08
C LYS A 189 -23.70 -12.59 1.44
N ARG A 190 -23.03 -13.14 0.41
CA ARG A 190 -23.53 -14.31 -0.34
C ARG A 190 -23.60 -15.58 0.52
N PHE A 191 -22.68 -15.75 1.44
CA PHE A 191 -22.57 -16.95 2.29
C PHE A 191 -23.05 -16.72 3.73
N ASN A 192 -23.97 -15.76 3.94
CA ASN A 192 -24.62 -15.44 5.21
C ASN A 192 -23.61 -15.20 6.35
N GLU A 193 -22.56 -14.43 6.05
CA GLU A 193 -21.55 -13.99 7.00
C GLU A 193 -20.73 -15.16 7.64
N ASP A 194 -20.77 -16.35 7.04
CA ASP A 194 -19.95 -17.48 7.44
C ASP A 194 -18.52 -17.33 6.89
N ILE A 195 -17.59 -16.95 7.77
CA ILE A 195 -16.20 -16.71 7.41
C ILE A 195 -15.52 -17.94 6.78
N TYR A 196 -15.85 -19.17 7.24
CA TYR A 196 -15.26 -20.38 6.68
C TYR A 196 -15.74 -20.63 5.25
N LEU A 197 -17.01 -20.36 4.97
CA LEU A 197 -17.53 -20.43 3.59
C LEU A 197 -16.98 -19.32 2.71
N VAL A 198 -16.70 -18.14 3.25
CA VAL A 198 -15.99 -17.06 2.55
C VAL A 198 -14.59 -17.52 2.15
N LEU A 199 -13.82 -18.11 3.06
CA LEU A 199 -12.49 -18.64 2.79
C LEU A 199 -12.50 -19.72 1.70
N VAL A 200 -13.46 -20.68 1.77
CA VAL A 200 -13.66 -21.68 0.71
C VAL A 200 -13.99 -21.02 -0.62
N ALA A 201 -14.88 -20.01 -0.61
CA ALA A 201 -15.32 -19.34 -1.83
C ALA A 201 -14.25 -18.43 -2.43
N TYR A 202 -13.42 -17.83 -1.60
CA TYR A 202 -12.26 -17.06 -2.06
C TYR A 202 -11.28 -17.96 -2.82
N ASN A 203 -10.93 -19.12 -2.25
CA ASN A 203 -9.98 -20.06 -2.84
C ASN A 203 -10.56 -20.82 -4.05
N ALA A 204 -11.80 -21.38 -3.94
CA ALA A 204 -12.36 -22.25 -4.97
C ALA A 204 -13.39 -21.60 -5.90
N GLY A 205 -13.78 -20.38 -5.60
CA GLY A 205 -14.79 -19.62 -6.30
C GLY A 205 -16.23 -19.86 -5.79
N PRO A 206 -17.09 -18.83 -5.83
CA PRO A 206 -18.43 -18.85 -5.22
C PRO A 206 -19.38 -19.85 -5.86
N THR A 207 -19.24 -20.10 -7.17
CA THR A 207 -20.09 -21.08 -7.88
C THR A 207 -19.78 -22.51 -7.45
N PHE A 208 -18.48 -22.82 -7.28
CA PHE A 208 -18.06 -24.14 -6.78
C PHE A 208 -18.56 -24.34 -5.36
N THR A 209 -18.36 -23.37 -4.47
CA THR A 209 -18.78 -23.41 -3.08
C THR A 209 -20.30 -23.61 -2.95
N SER A 210 -21.11 -22.86 -3.71
CA SER A 210 -22.57 -23.05 -3.73
C SER A 210 -22.97 -24.47 -4.15
N LYS A 211 -22.30 -25.05 -5.17
CA LYS A 211 -22.53 -26.43 -5.59
C LYS A 211 -22.08 -27.45 -4.55
N ALA A 212 -20.96 -27.18 -3.86
CA ALA A 212 -20.47 -28.05 -2.78
C ALA A 212 -21.47 -28.09 -1.61
N ILE A 213 -22.01 -26.96 -1.21
CA ILE A 213 -23.07 -26.86 -0.19
C ILE A 213 -24.30 -27.65 -0.60
N GLN A 214 -24.77 -27.52 -1.86
CA GLN A 214 -25.94 -28.28 -2.36
C GLN A 214 -25.74 -29.81 -2.36
N ARG A 215 -24.50 -30.26 -2.54
CA ARG A 215 -24.13 -31.70 -2.57
C ARG A 215 -23.80 -32.26 -1.20
N SER A 216 -23.64 -31.40 -0.19
CA SER A 216 -23.36 -31.88 1.17
C SER A 216 -24.54 -32.71 1.70
N PRO A 217 -24.29 -33.88 2.26
CA PRO A 217 -25.35 -34.75 2.80
C PRO A 217 -26.03 -34.17 4.05
N ARG A 218 -25.39 -33.22 4.74
CA ARG A 218 -25.91 -32.57 5.96
C ARG A 218 -26.54 -31.25 5.60
N ARG A 219 -27.85 -31.22 5.37
CA ARG A 219 -28.61 -29.98 5.08
C ARG A 219 -29.07 -29.20 6.32
N VAL A 220 -28.74 -29.59 7.55
CA VAL A 220 -29.42 -29.08 8.76
C VAL A 220 -28.45 -28.82 9.89
N VAL A 221 -28.65 -27.67 10.57
CA VAL A 221 -28.20 -27.27 11.90
C VAL A 221 -26.83 -27.84 12.34
N ASN A 222 -25.79 -27.06 12.35
CA ASN A 222 -24.37 -27.37 12.58
C ASN A 222 -23.57 -27.80 11.34
N PHE A 223 -23.79 -27.13 10.21
CA PHE A 223 -23.00 -27.33 9.01
C PHE A 223 -21.55 -26.87 9.25
N SER A 224 -20.61 -27.75 8.96
CA SER A 224 -19.19 -27.45 9.00
C SER A 224 -18.61 -27.45 7.58
N TYR A 225 -17.68 -26.52 7.29
CA TYR A 225 -16.92 -26.58 6.02
C TYR A 225 -16.25 -27.94 5.78
N LYS A 226 -15.94 -28.69 6.88
CA LYS A 226 -15.35 -30.03 6.83
C LYS A 226 -16.28 -31.06 6.16
N ASP A 227 -17.59 -30.79 6.13
CA ASP A 227 -18.61 -31.66 5.49
C ASP A 227 -18.72 -31.43 3.98
N LEU A 228 -18.02 -30.41 3.43
CA LEU A 228 -18.06 -30.10 2.02
C LEU A 228 -17.18 -31.05 1.19
N PRO A 229 -17.62 -31.44 -0.02
CA PRO A 229 -16.78 -32.17 -0.96
C PRO A 229 -15.78 -31.25 -1.66
N LEU A 230 -14.73 -30.87 -0.93
CA LEU A 230 -13.67 -29.96 -1.36
C LEU A 230 -12.49 -30.72 -1.99
N SER A 231 -11.77 -30.06 -2.92
CA SER A 231 -10.46 -30.50 -3.36
C SER A 231 -9.48 -30.51 -2.18
N VAL A 232 -8.37 -31.26 -2.30
CA VAL A 232 -7.33 -31.29 -1.27
C VAL A 232 -6.79 -29.88 -1.00
N GLN A 233 -6.51 -29.11 -2.06
CA GLN A 233 -6.03 -27.72 -1.98
C GLN A 233 -6.99 -26.83 -1.17
N THR A 234 -8.26 -26.83 -1.54
CA THR A 234 -9.27 -25.99 -0.85
C THR A 234 -9.53 -26.46 0.58
N ARG A 235 -9.47 -27.78 0.84
CA ARG A 235 -9.61 -28.34 2.19
C ARG A 235 -8.49 -27.88 3.11
N ASN A 236 -7.29 -27.70 2.58
CA ASN A 236 -6.12 -27.27 3.35
C ASN A 236 -6.09 -25.73 3.61
N TYR A 237 -6.93 -24.97 2.92
CA TYR A 237 -6.90 -23.51 3.00
C TYR A 237 -7.28 -22.99 4.39
N ILE A 238 -8.36 -23.52 4.98
CA ILE A 238 -8.80 -23.12 6.32
C ILE A 238 -7.78 -23.52 7.41
N PRO A 239 -7.23 -24.75 7.43
CA PRO A 239 -6.14 -25.08 8.36
C PRO A 239 -4.91 -24.18 8.27
N LYS A 240 -4.51 -23.73 7.05
CA LYS A 240 -3.46 -22.72 6.88
C LYS A 240 -3.82 -21.39 7.56
N PHE A 241 -5.07 -20.96 7.36
CA PHE A 241 -5.58 -19.73 7.96
C PHE A 241 -5.61 -19.79 9.49
N LEU A 242 -6.12 -20.88 10.05
CA LEU A 242 -6.16 -21.09 11.50
C LEU A 242 -4.77 -21.23 12.11
N ALA A 243 -3.82 -21.83 11.38
CA ALA A 243 -2.43 -21.92 11.81
C ALA A 243 -1.80 -20.52 11.98
N LEU A 244 -2.05 -19.58 11.06
CA LEU A 244 -1.60 -18.21 11.20
C LEU A 244 -2.23 -17.50 12.39
N ILE A 245 -3.55 -17.64 12.56
CA ILE A 245 -4.27 -17.07 13.72
C ILE A 245 -3.65 -17.57 15.02
N GLU A 246 -3.43 -18.88 15.15
CA GLU A 246 -2.86 -19.48 16.36
C GLU A 246 -1.45 -18.96 16.63
N LEU A 247 -0.58 -18.97 15.61
CA LEU A 247 0.81 -18.54 15.76
C LEU A 247 0.95 -17.07 16.10
N ILE A 248 0.10 -16.21 15.53
CA ILE A 248 0.15 -14.76 15.79
C ILE A 248 -0.50 -14.44 17.13
N ASN A 249 -1.66 -15.00 17.43
CA ASN A 249 -2.36 -14.72 18.68
C ASN A 249 -1.63 -15.25 19.92
N ASN A 250 -0.89 -16.34 19.78
CA ASN A 250 -0.15 -16.99 20.85
C ASN A 250 1.37 -16.96 20.59
N ASN A 251 1.85 -15.90 19.96
CA ASN A 251 3.23 -15.72 19.49
C ASN A 251 4.29 -15.99 20.59
N GLU A 252 4.06 -15.53 21.82
CA GLU A 252 4.95 -15.76 22.97
C GLU A 252 5.11 -17.24 23.28
N LYS A 253 4.01 -18.04 23.23
CA LYS A 253 4.02 -19.49 23.46
C LYS A 253 4.91 -20.22 22.46
N TYR A 254 5.02 -19.69 21.24
CA TYR A 254 5.78 -20.30 20.14
C TYR A 254 7.14 -19.63 19.92
N ASN A 255 7.53 -18.66 20.77
CA ASN A 255 8.75 -17.87 20.65
C ASN A 255 8.85 -17.19 19.28
N ILE A 256 7.77 -16.58 18.80
CA ILE A 256 7.69 -15.80 17.57
C ILE A 256 7.77 -14.32 17.94
N GLU A 257 8.67 -13.59 17.30
CA GLU A 257 8.79 -12.14 17.44
C GLU A 257 7.94 -11.44 16.37
N LEU A 258 6.82 -10.84 16.78
CA LEU A 258 5.99 -10.07 15.88
C LEU A 258 6.69 -8.74 15.54
N PRO A 259 6.76 -8.35 14.25
CA PRO A 259 7.35 -7.06 13.88
C PRO A 259 6.55 -5.90 14.48
N GLU A 260 7.25 -4.85 14.89
CA GLU A 260 6.61 -3.62 15.36
C GLU A 260 5.91 -2.91 14.20
N ILE A 261 4.62 -3.09 14.08
CA ILE A 261 3.77 -2.42 13.10
C ILE A 261 2.75 -1.56 13.85
N PRO A 262 2.80 -0.22 13.71
CA PRO A 262 1.88 0.66 14.40
C PRO A 262 0.46 0.53 13.81
N TYR A 263 -0.57 0.60 14.64
CA TYR A 263 -1.93 0.81 14.17
C TYR A 263 -2.11 2.28 13.79
N ALA A 264 -1.43 2.66 12.74
CA ALA A 264 -1.43 4.01 12.20
C ALA A 264 -1.08 3.99 10.71
N LYS A 265 -1.53 5.01 10.00
CA LYS A 265 -1.19 5.21 8.60
C LYS A 265 0.30 5.52 8.45
N VAL A 266 1.05 4.67 7.75
CA VAL A 266 2.49 4.83 7.49
C VAL A 266 2.79 5.22 6.04
N VAL A 267 1.81 5.11 5.15
CA VAL A 267 1.90 5.52 3.74
C VAL A 267 0.76 6.45 3.38
N ASP A 268 1.02 7.37 2.46
CA ASP A 268 -0.02 8.22 1.90
C ASP A 268 0.14 8.35 0.39
N LYS A 269 -0.89 8.84 -0.30
CA LYS A 269 -0.91 8.92 -1.75
C LYS A 269 -0.55 10.32 -2.24
N ILE A 270 0.13 10.33 -3.38
CA ILE A 270 0.41 11.48 -4.22
C ILE A 270 -0.22 11.23 -5.58
N SER A 271 -0.83 12.25 -6.20
CA SER A 271 -1.44 12.11 -7.53
C SER A 271 -1.12 13.32 -8.42
N PHE A 272 -0.84 13.05 -9.70
CA PHE A 272 -0.56 14.06 -10.72
C PHE A 272 -0.88 13.52 -12.13
N GLN A 273 -0.90 14.42 -13.14
CA GLN A 273 -1.29 14.06 -14.52
C GLN A 273 -0.09 13.84 -15.46
N GLU A 274 1.07 14.34 -15.09
CA GLU A 274 2.25 14.30 -15.93
C GLU A 274 2.82 12.91 -16.02
N GLN A 275 3.36 12.55 -17.18
CA GLN A 275 4.18 11.37 -17.34
C GLN A 275 5.61 11.68 -16.87
N ILE A 276 6.09 10.89 -15.91
CA ILE A 276 7.44 11.05 -15.33
C ILE A 276 8.17 9.69 -15.25
N GLU A 277 9.49 9.77 -15.14
CA GLU A 277 10.35 8.61 -14.87
C GLU A 277 10.34 8.27 -13.37
N ILE A 278 10.04 6.98 -13.04
CA ILE A 278 9.83 6.54 -11.65
C ILE A 278 11.11 6.60 -10.81
N LEU A 279 12.27 6.26 -11.39
CA LEU A 279 13.54 6.32 -10.65
C LEU A 279 13.93 7.75 -10.26
N ASN A 280 13.80 8.71 -11.19
CA ASN A 280 14.06 10.11 -10.87
C ASN A 280 13.09 10.62 -9.79
N PHE A 281 11.86 10.12 -9.79
CA PHE A 281 10.87 10.46 -8.77
C PHE A 281 11.22 9.88 -7.41
N SER A 282 11.81 8.68 -7.35
CA SER A 282 12.29 8.11 -6.09
C SER A 282 13.40 8.95 -5.47
N ASP A 283 14.34 9.44 -6.30
CA ASP A 283 15.43 10.31 -5.84
C ASP A 283 14.88 11.65 -5.30
N PHE A 284 13.93 12.26 -6.02
CA PHE A 284 13.27 13.49 -5.57
C PHE A 284 12.56 13.30 -4.20
N LEU A 285 11.86 12.19 -4.02
CA LEU A 285 11.17 11.88 -2.79
C LEU A 285 12.10 11.41 -1.66
N SER A 286 13.39 11.19 -1.95
CA SER A 286 14.37 10.59 -1.03
C SER A 286 13.95 9.20 -0.54
N ILE A 287 13.32 8.42 -1.41
CA ILE A 287 12.88 7.04 -1.17
C ILE A 287 13.82 6.10 -1.93
N LYS A 288 14.18 4.96 -1.31
CA LYS A 288 14.90 3.91 -2.02
C LYS A 288 14.04 3.38 -3.18
N PRO A 289 14.58 3.21 -4.40
CA PRO A 289 13.82 2.73 -5.56
C PRO A 289 13.05 1.43 -5.29
N GLU A 290 13.67 0.49 -4.58
CA GLU A 290 13.05 -0.80 -4.25
C GLU A 290 11.78 -0.63 -3.42
N LEU A 291 11.78 0.32 -2.47
CA LEU A 291 10.61 0.62 -1.66
C LEU A 291 9.54 1.33 -2.49
N LEU A 292 9.91 2.32 -3.31
CA LEU A 292 8.94 3.01 -4.17
C LEU A 292 8.25 2.01 -5.12
N TYR A 293 9.01 1.10 -5.74
CA TYR A 293 8.44 0.04 -6.58
C TYR A 293 7.60 -0.95 -5.78
N LYS A 294 8.02 -1.35 -4.58
CA LYS A 294 7.24 -2.26 -3.72
C LYS A 294 5.87 -1.66 -3.36
N LEU A 295 5.84 -0.37 -3.03
CA LEU A 295 4.59 0.34 -2.71
C LEU A 295 3.71 0.58 -3.94
N ASN A 296 4.28 0.55 -5.15
CA ASN A 296 3.62 0.90 -6.41
C ASN A 296 3.87 -0.17 -7.49
N ALA A 297 3.80 -1.44 -7.08
CA ALA A 297 4.16 -2.57 -7.92
C ALA A 297 3.28 -2.71 -9.18
N GLY A 298 2.15 -2.01 -9.23
CA GLY A 298 1.31 -1.93 -10.42
C GLY A 298 1.94 -1.23 -11.62
N TYR A 299 3.01 -0.42 -11.45
CA TYR A 299 3.73 0.16 -12.58
C TYR A 299 4.72 -0.85 -13.17
N THR A 300 4.46 -1.28 -14.40
CA THR A 300 5.24 -2.32 -15.09
C THR A 300 6.38 -1.76 -15.95
N LYS A 301 6.52 -0.44 -16.06
CA LYS A 301 7.50 0.23 -16.90
C LYS A 301 8.30 1.26 -16.07
N TRP A 302 9.32 1.79 -16.71
CA TRP A 302 10.22 2.81 -16.17
C TRP A 302 9.57 4.19 -15.94
N ALA A 303 8.41 4.44 -16.56
CA ALA A 303 7.66 5.68 -16.47
C ALA A 303 6.17 5.39 -16.26
N THR A 304 5.43 6.42 -15.85
CA THR A 304 3.98 6.37 -15.64
C THR A 304 3.22 6.38 -16.98
N ASP A 305 1.94 6.01 -16.97
CA ASP A 305 1.07 6.04 -18.15
C ASP A 305 0.76 7.51 -18.54
N PRO A 306 1.03 7.93 -19.80
CA PRO A 306 0.78 9.30 -20.23
C PRO A 306 -0.71 9.67 -20.33
N ASN A 307 -1.60 8.68 -20.33
CA ASN A 307 -3.04 8.85 -20.52
C ASN A 307 -3.86 8.69 -19.23
N MET A 308 -3.19 8.48 -18.10
CA MET A 308 -3.85 8.25 -16.82
C MET A 308 -3.29 9.18 -15.74
N THR A 309 -4.14 9.51 -14.78
CA THR A 309 -3.66 10.11 -13.53
C THR A 309 -2.76 9.10 -12.83
N SER A 310 -1.51 9.50 -12.62
CA SER A 310 -0.55 8.73 -11.84
C SER A 310 -0.85 8.87 -10.36
N THR A 311 -0.89 7.76 -9.65
CA THR A 311 -1.04 7.74 -8.19
C THR A 311 0.09 6.91 -7.62
N PHE A 312 0.87 7.51 -6.71
CA PHE A 312 1.92 6.85 -5.97
C PHE A 312 1.56 6.81 -4.49
N TYR A 313 1.78 5.66 -3.88
CA TYR A 313 1.82 5.51 -2.44
C TYR A 313 3.26 5.65 -1.97
N VAL A 314 3.47 6.50 -0.96
CA VAL A 314 4.79 6.83 -0.45
C VAL A 314 4.77 6.86 1.08
N PRO A 315 5.89 6.63 1.78
CA PRO A 315 5.97 6.85 3.22
C PRO A 315 5.55 8.29 3.55
N ILE A 316 4.83 8.47 4.67
CA ILE A 316 4.25 9.78 5.05
C ILE A 316 5.34 10.85 5.15
N GLU A 317 6.50 10.51 5.71
CA GLU A 317 7.64 11.40 5.84
C GLU A 317 8.17 11.89 4.49
N SER A 318 8.10 11.07 3.45
CA SER A 318 8.56 11.44 2.10
C SER A 318 7.54 12.29 1.34
N LYS A 319 6.27 12.26 1.73
CA LYS A 319 5.22 13.09 1.10
C LYS A 319 5.48 14.58 1.30
N ILE A 320 6.13 14.98 2.39
CA ILE A 320 6.48 16.37 2.69
C ILE A 320 7.30 16.99 1.54
N ASN A 321 8.24 16.24 0.95
CA ASN A 321 9.03 16.72 -0.19
C ASN A 321 8.13 17.06 -1.39
N TYR A 322 7.11 16.23 -1.64
CA TYR A 322 6.14 16.49 -2.71
C TYR A 322 5.24 17.69 -2.40
N GLU A 323 4.77 17.85 -1.19
CA GLU A 323 3.92 18.97 -0.77
C GLU A 323 4.66 20.32 -0.90
N THR A 324 5.98 20.30 -0.73
CA THR A 324 6.82 21.51 -0.81
C THR A 324 7.09 21.95 -2.25
N SER A 325 7.45 21.02 -3.14
CA SER A 325 7.90 21.35 -4.51
C SER A 325 7.51 20.32 -5.58
N GLY A 326 6.63 19.37 -5.24
CA GLY A 326 6.30 18.25 -6.13
C GLY A 326 5.63 18.68 -7.44
N GLN A 327 4.75 19.67 -7.42
CA GLN A 327 4.12 20.17 -8.65
C GLN A 327 5.13 20.77 -9.62
N GLU A 328 6.05 21.57 -9.14
CA GLU A 328 7.13 22.14 -9.96
C GLU A 328 8.03 21.04 -10.50
N TYR A 329 8.38 20.07 -9.64
CA TYR A 329 9.18 18.92 -10.02
C TYR A 329 8.53 18.13 -11.16
N VAL A 330 7.28 17.66 -11.02
CA VAL A 330 6.63 16.83 -12.05
C VAL A 330 6.47 17.55 -13.37
N GLN A 331 6.21 18.88 -13.36
CA GLN A 331 6.18 19.69 -14.56
C GLN A 331 7.56 19.77 -15.25
N SER A 332 8.63 19.90 -14.47
CA SER A 332 10.01 19.98 -14.98
C SER A 332 10.51 18.66 -15.56
N GLN A 333 10.02 17.53 -15.02
CA GLN A 333 10.43 16.16 -15.40
C GLN A 333 9.52 15.50 -16.44
N LYS A 334 8.55 16.24 -16.98
CA LYS A 334 7.62 15.74 -18.00
C LYS A 334 8.36 15.13 -19.19
N ILE A 335 8.03 13.87 -19.51
CA ILE A 335 8.60 13.17 -20.66
C ILE A 335 7.96 13.72 -21.95
N ASN A 336 8.82 14.16 -22.87
CA ASN A 336 8.39 14.58 -24.19
C ASN A 336 8.64 13.47 -25.21
N TRP A 337 7.69 13.28 -26.12
CA TRP A 337 7.76 12.25 -27.15
C TRP A 337 7.97 12.90 -28.53
N ILE A 338 8.84 12.28 -29.33
CA ILE A 338 9.09 12.68 -30.71
C ILE A 338 8.80 11.49 -31.62
N SER A 339 8.08 11.72 -32.70
CA SER A 339 8.01 10.82 -33.84
C SER A 339 9.24 11.04 -34.72
N HIS A 340 10.02 10.00 -34.97
CA HIS A 340 11.24 10.05 -35.76
C HIS A 340 11.16 9.09 -36.95
N ASP A 341 11.35 9.61 -38.16
CA ASP A 341 11.46 8.85 -39.39
C ASP A 341 12.92 8.41 -39.57
N VAL A 342 13.15 7.09 -39.58
CA VAL A 342 14.50 6.50 -39.68
C VAL A 342 15.10 6.77 -41.04
N SER A 343 16.22 7.47 -41.08
CA SER A 343 16.99 7.75 -42.26
C SER A 343 18.07 6.70 -42.53
N ARG A 344 18.57 6.62 -43.78
CA ARG A 344 19.60 5.70 -44.15
C ARG A 344 20.87 5.89 -43.30
N GLY A 345 21.34 4.81 -42.70
CA GLY A 345 22.56 4.79 -41.89
C GLY A 345 22.37 5.14 -40.42
N GLU A 346 21.14 5.43 -39.99
CA GLU A 346 20.83 5.62 -38.57
C GLU A 346 20.79 4.26 -37.83
N SER A 347 21.12 4.29 -36.56
CA SER A 347 21.08 3.13 -35.66
C SER A 347 20.42 3.49 -34.34
N LEU A 348 19.91 2.51 -33.63
CA LEU A 348 19.34 2.71 -32.28
C LEU A 348 20.33 3.43 -31.36
N TRP A 349 21.62 3.14 -31.44
CA TRP A 349 22.66 3.83 -30.65
C TRP A 349 22.74 5.32 -31.00
N ALA A 350 22.76 5.64 -32.32
CA ALA A 350 22.82 7.04 -32.76
C ALA A 350 21.56 7.83 -32.31
N LEU A 351 20.38 7.22 -32.45
CA LEU A 351 19.12 7.81 -32.03
C LEU A 351 19.06 7.98 -30.51
N ALA A 352 19.44 6.98 -29.73
CA ALA A 352 19.52 7.07 -28.28
C ALA A 352 20.42 8.23 -27.82
N LYS A 353 21.58 8.39 -28.45
CA LYS A 353 22.51 9.51 -28.19
C LYS A 353 21.92 10.86 -28.62
N LYS A 354 21.31 10.93 -29.82
CA LYS A 354 20.69 12.16 -30.35
C LYS A 354 19.57 12.68 -29.47
N TYR A 355 18.71 11.82 -29.00
CA TYR A 355 17.51 12.14 -28.20
C TYR A 355 17.72 12.02 -26.68
N ARG A 356 18.95 11.74 -26.25
CA ARG A 356 19.31 11.56 -24.82
C ARG A 356 18.41 10.58 -24.10
N THR A 357 18.20 9.42 -24.72
CA THR A 357 17.42 8.30 -24.20
C THR A 357 18.24 7.01 -24.29
N LYS A 358 17.66 5.88 -23.94
CA LYS A 358 18.32 4.57 -23.98
C LYS A 358 17.83 3.72 -25.16
N ILE A 359 18.73 2.87 -25.66
CA ILE A 359 18.42 1.90 -26.73
C ILE A 359 17.26 1.00 -26.32
N ASP A 360 17.30 0.49 -25.09
CA ASP A 360 16.28 -0.44 -24.60
C ASP A 360 14.91 0.21 -24.47
N ILE A 361 14.85 1.49 -24.11
CA ILE A 361 13.60 2.26 -24.09
C ILE A 361 13.04 2.39 -25.52
N ILE A 362 13.88 2.79 -26.49
CA ILE A 362 13.43 2.89 -27.89
C ILE A 362 12.91 1.53 -28.37
N ARG A 363 13.63 0.45 -28.06
CA ARG A 363 13.19 -0.90 -28.44
C ARG A 363 11.86 -1.30 -27.83
N GLN A 364 11.71 -1.12 -26.51
CA GLN A 364 10.51 -1.51 -25.78
C GLN A 364 9.28 -0.74 -26.24
N VAL A 365 9.41 0.60 -26.36
CA VAL A 365 8.31 1.48 -26.77
C VAL A 365 7.81 1.15 -28.18
N ASN A 366 8.73 0.80 -29.07
CA ASN A 366 8.42 0.49 -30.47
C ASN A 366 8.29 -1.02 -30.74
N GLN A 367 8.31 -1.86 -29.71
CA GLN A 367 8.18 -3.33 -29.79
C GLN A 367 9.16 -3.95 -30.79
N LEU A 368 10.41 -3.46 -30.80
CA LEU A 368 11.43 -3.93 -31.74
C LEU A 368 12.04 -5.24 -31.26
N GLU A 369 11.83 -6.32 -31.99
CA GLU A 369 12.42 -7.63 -31.70
C GLU A 369 13.93 -7.65 -31.92
N SER A 370 14.44 -6.87 -32.89
CA SER A 370 15.86 -6.76 -33.21
C SER A 370 16.38 -5.32 -33.13
N GLY A 371 17.72 -5.16 -33.15
CA GLY A 371 18.36 -3.84 -33.23
C GLY A 371 18.38 -3.22 -34.62
N THR A 372 17.87 -3.92 -35.64
CA THR A 372 17.90 -3.48 -37.05
C THR A 372 16.72 -2.56 -37.32
N LEU A 373 16.99 -1.40 -37.89
CA LEU A 373 16.00 -0.41 -38.30
C LEU A 373 15.80 -0.46 -39.81
N SER A 374 14.56 -0.25 -40.25
CA SER A 374 14.22 -0.06 -41.66
C SER A 374 14.18 1.42 -42.00
N ILE A 375 14.59 1.76 -43.23
CA ILE A 375 14.45 3.13 -43.74
C ILE A 375 12.97 3.47 -43.79
N ASP A 376 12.62 4.72 -43.48
CA ASP A 376 11.25 5.23 -43.37
C ASP A 376 10.41 4.60 -42.27
N GLN A 377 11.02 3.81 -41.37
CA GLN A 377 10.40 3.30 -40.17
C GLN A 377 10.12 4.48 -39.19
N ILE A 378 8.87 4.61 -38.74
CA ILE A 378 8.52 5.60 -37.74
C ILE A 378 8.77 5.03 -36.35
N LEU A 379 9.58 5.74 -35.56
CA LEU A 379 9.86 5.42 -34.16
C LEU A 379 9.30 6.50 -33.24
N LEU A 380 8.62 6.07 -32.19
CA LEU A 380 8.25 6.92 -31.07
C LEU A 380 9.41 6.94 -30.07
N ILE A 381 10.00 8.10 -29.85
CA ILE A 381 11.20 8.24 -29.01
C ILE A 381 10.93 9.22 -27.87
N PRO A 382 11.08 8.80 -26.59
CA PRO A 382 11.02 9.72 -25.48
C PRO A 382 12.29 10.57 -25.45
N VAL A 383 12.11 11.88 -25.20
CA VAL A 383 13.21 12.86 -25.12
C VAL A 383 13.33 13.33 -23.68
N GLY A 384 14.50 13.17 -23.10
CA GLY A 384 14.78 13.59 -21.72
C GLY A 384 16.00 12.88 -21.16
N GLN A 385 16.39 13.21 -19.95
CA GLN A 385 17.44 12.48 -19.24
C GLN A 385 16.86 11.16 -18.76
N ALA A 386 17.02 10.09 -19.56
CA ALA A 386 16.80 8.75 -19.04
C ALA A 386 17.90 8.47 -18.01
N SER A 387 17.50 8.15 -16.79
CA SER A 387 18.41 7.77 -15.72
C SER A 387 19.32 6.62 -16.17
N SER A 388 20.55 6.59 -15.67
CA SER A 388 21.60 5.68 -16.14
C SER A 388 21.34 4.20 -15.84
N ASN A 389 20.41 3.87 -14.95
CA ASN A 389 20.14 2.50 -14.54
C ASN A 389 18.65 2.18 -14.62
N ILE A 390 18.24 1.50 -15.70
CA ILE A 390 16.95 0.80 -15.69
C ILE A 390 17.20 -0.53 -14.97
N LEU A 391 17.10 -0.52 -13.68
CA LEU A 391 16.75 -1.71 -12.93
C LEU A 391 15.22 -1.74 -12.96
N ILE A 392 14.64 -2.57 -13.83
CA ILE A 392 13.31 -3.07 -13.58
C ILE A 392 13.54 -4.16 -12.54
N PRO A 393 13.18 -3.96 -11.27
CA PRO A 393 13.38 -4.99 -10.23
C PRO A 393 12.27 -6.04 -10.31
N PHE A 394 12.02 -6.57 -11.53
CA PHE A 394 11.06 -7.63 -11.73
C PHE A 394 11.78 -8.94 -12.04
N GLU A 395 12.30 -9.60 -11.03
CA GLU A 395 12.28 -11.05 -11.00
C GLU A 395 10.95 -11.46 -10.33
N ALA A 396 9.99 -11.88 -11.15
CA ALA A 396 8.73 -12.41 -10.66
C ALA A 396 9.01 -13.62 -9.76
N HIS A 397 8.67 -13.52 -8.48
CA HIS A 397 8.74 -14.66 -7.58
C HIS A 397 7.56 -15.59 -7.89
N VAL A 398 7.86 -16.75 -8.45
CA VAL A 398 6.86 -17.80 -8.68
C VAL A 398 6.53 -18.43 -7.34
N VAL A 399 5.30 -18.21 -6.86
CA VAL A 399 4.79 -18.91 -5.69
C VAL A 399 4.59 -20.38 -6.08
N SER A 400 5.39 -21.28 -5.49
CA SER A 400 5.14 -22.70 -5.62
C SER A 400 3.83 -23.03 -4.90
N GLU A 401 2.90 -23.67 -5.61
CA GLU A 401 1.72 -24.25 -5.00
C GLU A 401 2.18 -25.29 -3.95
N GLY A 402 2.05 -24.94 -2.67
CA GLY A 402 2.38 -25.78 -1.52
C GLY A 402 1.10 -26.37 -0.90
#